data_bcff9e058bf95a8eb0ad94564ea5ad3d
#
_entry.id   bcff9e058bf95a8eb0ad94564ea5ad3d
#
_cell.length_a   1.000
_cell.length_b   1.000
_cell.length_c   1.000
_cell.angle_alpha   90.00
_cell.angle_beta   90.00
_cell.angle_gamma   90.00
#
_symmetry.space_group_name_H-M   'P 1'
#
loop_
_entity.id
_entity.type
_entity.pdbx_description
1 polymer ?
#
loop_
_entity_poly.entity_id
_entity_poly.type
_entity_poly.pdbx_seq_one_letter_code
_entity_poly.pdbx_strand_id
1 'polypeptide(L)'
;MKLAGVRFATSKLTQYEDLKKIESFGFRGEALASISHVSKLEIISKPVDQVVAHKIKFLDGQAVGKSAPCAGKNGTIIRAQDLYYNMKTRRETMSSGEEQNKIGEIVRSYAIHYHRISFTLFKVDGATNQIRTAGNIDKESFS
;
A
#
# COMPACT_ATOMS: atom_id res chain seq x y z
N MET A 1 -6.50 3.76 -12.29
CA MET A 1 -5.89 4.53 -11.18
C MET A 1 -6.73 5.70 -10.65
N LYS A 2 -7.59 6.34 -11.45
CA LYS A 2 -8.37 7.51 -11.01
C LYS A 2 -9.23 7.27 -9.75
N LEU A 3 -9.68 6.05 -9.52
CA LEU A 3 -10.55 5.68 -8.40
C LEU A 3 -9.81 5.20 -7.14
N ALA A 4 -8.49 5.06 -7.17
CA ALA A 4 -7.74 4.47 -6.07
C ALA A 4 -7.79 5.27 -4.75
N GLY A 5 -7.97 6.59 -4.83
CA GLY A 5 -8.13 7.47 -3.67
C GLY A 5 -9.58 7.87 -3.38
N VAL A 6 -10.56 7.36 -4.12
CA VAL A 6 -11.97 7.69 -3.94
C VAL A 6 -12.60 6.70 -2.97
N ARG A 7 -13.33 7.22 -1.98
CA ARG A 7 -14.02 6.41 -0.97
C ARG A 7 -15.05 5.48 -1.63
N PHE A 8 -15.11 4.24 -1.17
CA PHE A 8 -15.96 3.17 -1.72
C PHE A 8 -15.65 2.74 -3.16
N ALA A 9 -14.62 3.28 -3.80
CA ALA A 9 -14.18 2.80 -5.11
C ALA A 9 -13.33 1.54 -4.93
N THR A 10 -13.85 0.41 -5.37
CA THR A 10 -13.13 -0.87 -5.40
C THR A 10 -13.31 -1.54 -6.74
N SER A 11 -12.23 -2.13 -7.27
CA SER A 11 -12.27 -2.99 -8.45
C SER A 11 -12.55 -4.45 -8.11
N LYS A 12 -12.70 -4.78 -6.82
CA LYS A 12 -12.75 -6.15 -6.32
C LYS A 12 -14.15 -6.66 -6.03
N LEU A 13 -15.14 -5.77 -5.96
CA LEU A 13 -16.53 -6.09 -5.68
C LEU A 13 -17.42 -5.31 -6.66
N THR A 14 -18.13 -6.02 -7.51
CA THR A 14 -19.16 -5.49 -8.41
C THR A 14 -20.52 -6.08 -8.12
N GLN A 15 -20.57 -7.29 -7.56
CA GLN A 15 -21.80 -8.01 -7.21
C GLN A 15 -21.67 -8.65 -5.81
N TYR A 16 -22.83 -9.02 -5.23
CA TYR A 16 -22.88 -9.63 -3.88
C TYR A 16 -22.16 -10.99 -3.83
N GLU A 17 -22.18 -11.74 -4.91
CA GLU A 17 -21.52 -13.04 -5.05
C GLU A 17 -19.99 -12.92 -4.98
N ASP A 18 -19.43 -11.76 -5.32
CA ASP A 18 -17.99 -11.50 -5.24
C ASP A 18 -17.47 -11.54 -3.78
N LEU A 19 -18.35 -11.28 -2.80
CA LEU A 19 -18.01 -11.40 -1.36
C LEU A 19 -17.56 -12.81 -0.97
N LYS A 20 -18.10 -13.83 -1.61
CA LYS A 20 -17.74 -15.24 -1.35
C LYS A 20 -16.42 -15.66 -1.99
N LYS A 21 -15.91 -14.86 -2.95
CA LYS A 21 -14.70 -15.14 -3.73
C LYS A 21 -13.56 -14.17 -3.41
N ILE A 22 -13.63 -13.45 -2.28
CA ILE A 22 -12.59 -12.50 -1.91
C ILE A 22 -11.30 -13.24 -1.54
N GLU A 23 -10.31 -13.14 -2.39
CA GLU A 23 -8.94 -13.63 -2.17
C GLU A 23 -7.99 -12.54 -1.65
N SER A 24 -8.49 -11.34 -1.37
CA SER A 24 -7.69 -10.20 -0.95
C SER A 24 -8.30 -9.47 0.23
N PHE A 25 -7.47 -8.92 1.13
CA PHE A 25 -7.93 -8.19 2.31
C PHE A 25 -8.65 -6.86 1.99
N GLY A 26 -8.35 -6.23 0.89
CA GLY A 26 -8.93 -4.94 0.54
C GLY A 26 -10.23 -5.10 -0.23
N PHE A 27 -11.37 -4.96 0.41
CA PHE A 27 -12.70 -5.06 -0.22
C PHE A 27 -13.54 -3.79 -0.11
N ARG A 28 -13.24 -2.89 0.83
CA ARG A 28 -14.06 -1.69 1.10
C ARG A 28 -13.69 -0.46 0.28
N GLY A 29 -12.53 -0.43 -0.39
CA GLY A 29 -12.07 0.77 -1.11
C GLY A 29 -11.81 1.98 -0.20
N GLU A 30 -11.61 1.77 1.10
CA GLU A 30 -11.49 2.86 2.09
C GLU A 30 -10.05 3.13 2.54
N ALA A 31 -9.16 2.15 2.48
CA ALA A 31 -7.82 2.29 3.04
C ALA A 31 -7.01 3.42 2.37
N LEU A 32 -6.91 3.39 1.05
CA LEU A 32 -6.19 4.44 0.30
C LEU A 32 -6.92 5.79 0.36
N ALA A 33 -8.26 5.78 0.36
CA ALA A 33 -9.05 6.99 0.54
C ALA A 33 -8.78 7.63 1.90
N SER A 34 -8.80 6.86 2.99
CA SER A 34 -8.51 7.37 4.34
C SER A 34 -7.10 7.95 4.44
N ILE A 35 -6.09 7.26 3.89
CA ILE A 35 -4.71 7.77 3.86
C ILE A 35 -4.62 9.06 3.04
N SER A 36 -5.31 9.17 1.91
CA SER A 36 -5.28 10.37 1.05
C SER A 36 -5.85 11.62 1.71
N HIS A 37 -6.74 11.47 2.70
CA HIS A 37 -7.28 12.59 3.48
C HIS A 37 -6.31 13.14 4.53
N VAL A 38 -5.39 12.33 5.00
CA VAL A 38 -4.48 12.69 6.12
C VAL A 38 -3.01 12.71 5.71
N SER A 39 -2.70 12.54 4.44
CA SER A 39 -1.33 12.56 3.91
C SER A 39 -1.31 13.06 2.47
N LYS A 40 -0.12 13.46 2.02
CA LYS A 40 0.14 13.68 0.60
C LYS A 40 0.42 12.31 -0.03
N LEU A 41 -0.58 11.76 -0.72
CA LEU A 41 -0.52 10.42 -1.28
C LEU A 41 -0.08 10.44 -2.75
N GLU A 42 0.91 9.63 -3.10
CA GLU A 42 1.32 9.39 -4.48
C GLU A 42 1.23 7.89 -4.78
N ILE A 43 0.62 7.55 -5.90
CA ILE A 43 0.54 6.17 -6.39
C ILE A 43 1.21 6.11 -7.75
N ILE A 44 2.18 5.20 -7.90
CA ILE A 44 2.83 4.87 -9.16
C ILE A 44 2.55 3.39 -9.43
N SER A 45 2.00 3.08 -10.58
CA SER A 45 1.69 1.69 -10.94
C SER A 45 2.07 1.41 -12.39
N LYS A 46 2.68 0.25 -12.60
CA LYS A 46 2.96 -0.32 -13.90
C LYS A 46 2.52 -1.78 -13.93
N PRO A 47 1.37 -2.10 -14.55
CA PRO A 47 0.99 -3.47 -14.88
C PRO A 47 2.02 -4.13 -15.82
N VAL A 48 2.10 -5.46 -15.77
CA VAL A 48 3.09 -6.23 -16.55
C VAL A 48 2.89 -6.07 -18.06
N ASP A 49 1.64 -5.92 -18.48
CA ASP A 49 1.21 -5.74 -19.87
C ASP A 49 1.41 -4.31 -20.41
N GLN A 50 1.82 -3.36 -19.55
CA GLN A 50 2.02 -1.98 -19.97
C GLN A 50 3.51 -1.62 -20.08
N VAL A 51 3.84 -0.84 -21.10
CA VAL A 51 5.22 -0.37 -21.34
C VAL A 51 5.61 0.75 -20.38
N VAL A 52 4.66 1.60 -20.01
CA VAL A 52 4.89 2.83 -19.24
C VAL A 52 4.15 2.78 -17.91
N ALA A 53 4.84 3.17 -16.84
CA ALA A 53 4.20 3.40 -15.54
C ALA A 53 3.39 4.70 -15.55
N HIS A 54 2.35 4.75 -14.74
CA HIS A 54 1.54 5.95 -14.54
C HIS A 54 1.55 6.34 -13.07
N LYS A 55 1.60 7.64 -12.82
CA LYS A 55 1.52 8.21 -11.46
C LYS A 55 0.31 9.12 -11.31
N ILE A 56 -0.25 9.12 -10.11
CA ILE A 56 -1.29 10.06 -9.68
C ILE A 56 -1.03 10.50 -8.25
N LYS A 57 -1.35 11.75 -7.95
CA LYS A 57 -1.23 12.31 -6.61
C LYS A 57 -2.61 12.62 -6.05
N PHE A 58 -2.73 12.54 -4.73
CA PHE A 58 -3.93 12.91 -3.99
C PHE A 58 -3.56 13.82 -2.83
N LEU A 59 -4.42 14.79 -2.58
CA LEU A 59 -4.36 15.70 -1.45
C LEU A 59 -5.78 15.90 -0.94
N ASP A 60 -5.98 15.88 0.37
CA ASP A 60 -7.31 16.03 1.00
C ASP A 60 -8.39 15.12 0.40
N GLY A 61 -8.02 13.88 0.06
CA GLY A 61 -8.91 12.89 -0.53
C GLY A 61 -9.21 13.10 -2.01
N GLN A 62 -8.66 14.12 -2.65
CA GLN A 62 -8.91 14.45 -4.05
C GLN A 62 -7.69 14.24 -4.93
N ALA A 63 -7.90 13.80 -6.16
CA ALA A 63 -6.84 13.69 -7.14
C ALA A 63 -6.31 15.07 -7.56
N VAL A 64 -5.01 15.28 -7.45
CA VAL A 64 -4.34 16.49 -7.91
C VAL A 64 -3.91 16.29 -9.36
N GLY A 65 -4.72 16.84 -10.26
CA GLY A 65 -4.48 16.73 -11.70
C GLY A 65 -4.86 15.38 -12.29
N LYS A 66 -4.34 15.10 -13.48
CA LYS A 66 -4.57 13.84 -14.21
C LYS A 66 -3.43 12.86 -13.97
N SER A 67 -3.72 11.57 -14.13
CA SER A 67 -2.67 10.55 -14.18
C SER A 67 -1.68 10.86 -15.30
N ALA A 68 -0.38 10.83 -15.00
CA ALA A 68 0.68 11.14 -15.93
C ALA A 68 1.64 9.95 -16.11
N PRO A 69 2.18 9.74 -17.32
CA PRO A 69 3.19 8.72 -17.54
C PRO A 69 4.47 9.05 -16.75
N CYS A 70 5.17 8.02 -16.31
CA CYS A 70 6.45 8.17 -15.61
C CYS A 70 7.30 6.91 -15.78
N ALA A 71 8.59 7.00 -15.43
CA ALA A 71 9.44 5.83 -15.31
C ALA A 71 9.00 4.98 -14.09
N GLY A 72 9.05 3.67 -14.22
CA GLY A 72 8.71 2.74 -13.14
C GLY A 72 8.95 1.29 -13.51
N LYS A 73 9.20 0.45 -12.50
CA LYS A 73 9.26 -1.02 -12.65
C LYS A 73 7.86 -1.61 -12.53
N ASN A 74 7.67 -2.83 -13.00
CA ASN A 74 6.41 -3.56 -12.83
C ASN A 74 6.05 -3.63 -11.34
N GLY A 75 4.77 -3.39 -11.04
CA GLY A 75 4.24 -3.35 -9.68
C GLY A 75 3.64 -2.01 -9.29
N THR A 76 3.41 -1.81 -8.00
CA THR A 76 2.80 -0.59 -7.46
C THR A 76 3.64 -0.03 -6.32
N ILE A 77 3.88 1.28 -6.37
CA ILE A 77 4.52 2.05 -5.29
C ILE A 77 3.48 3.01 -4.74
N ILE A 78 3.30 2.98 -3.43
CA ILE A 78 2.43 3.91 -2.70
C ILE A 78 3.32 4.70 -1.75
N ARG A 79 3.27 6.03 -1.86
CA ARG A 79 3.99 6.96 -0.99
C ARG A 79 2.99 7.82 -0.24
N ALA A 80 2.96 7.70 1.07
CA ALA A 80 2.22 8.58 1.97
C ALA A 80 3.23 9.48 2.70
N GLN A 81 3.24 10.75 2.37
CA GLN A 81 4.15 11.74 2.95
C GLN A 81 3.39 12.69 3.87
N ASP A 82 4.08 13.25 4.85
CA ASP A 82 3.52 14.22 5.80
C ASP A 82 2.24 13.71 6.47
N LEU A 83 2.27 12.48 7.01
CA LEU A 83 1.11 11.89 7.71
C LEU A 83 0.60 12.84 8.80
N TYR A 84 -0.73 13.06 8.80
CA TYR A 84 -1.44 13.99 9.69
C TYR A 84 -0.99 15.46 9.56
N TYR A 85 -0.55 15.90 8.35
CA TYR A 85 -0.16 17.30 8.12
C TYR A 85 -1.29 18.30 8.46
N ASN A 86 -2.54 17.89 8.28
CA ASN A 86 -3.75 18.66 8.56
C ASN A 86 -4.35 18.40 9.96
N MET A 87 -3.71 17.58 10.79
CA MET A 87 -4.15 17.21 12.14
C MET A 87 -3.02 17.40 13.15
N LYS A 88 -2.71 18.65 13.51
CA LYS A 88 -1.56 19.03 14.32
C LYS A 88 -1.46 18.24 15.63
N THR A 89 -2.52 18.20 16.41
CA THR A 89 -2.55 17.50 17.70
C THR A 89 -2.19 16.01 17.55
N ARG A 90 -2.75 15.35 16.53
CA ARG A 90 -2.47 13.93 16.28
C ARG A 90 -1.02 13.69 15.84
N ARG A 91 -0.47 14.61 15.06
CA ARG A 91 0.93 14.55 14.64
C ARG A 91 1.89 14.73 15.80
N GLU A 92 1.59 15.65 16.73
CA GLU A 92 2.42 15.93 17.91
C GLU A 92 2.37 14.81 18.96
N THR A 93 1.23 14.11 19.08
CA THR A 93 1.08 12.98 20.02
C THR A 93 1.60 11.65 19.47
N MET A 94 2.01 11.59 18.22
CA MET A 94 2.47 10.37 17.57
C MET A 94 3.90 10.02 18.04
N SER A 95 4.06 8.86 18.69
CA SER A 95 5.36 8.33 19.08
C SER A 95 5.95 7.50 17.93
N SER A 96 7.06 7.97 17.37
CA SER A 96 7.72 7.26 16.25
C SER A 96 8.13 5.83 16.61
N GLY A 97 8.60 5.58 17.83
CA GLY A 97 9.01 4.23 18.29
C GLY A 97 7.84 3.27 18.44
N GLU A 98 6.74 3.74 19.04
CA GLU A 98 5.52 2.92 19.21
C GLU A 98 4.88 2.58 17.89
N GLU A 99 4.78 3.55 16.98
CA GLU A 99 4.20 3.31 15.65
C GLU A 99 5.05 2.35 14.81
N GLN A 100 6.38 2.42 14.92
CA GLN A 100 7.25 1.45 14.26
C GLN A 100 7.05 0.04 14.79
N ASN A 101 6.89 -0.15 16.09
CA ASN A 101 6.61 -1.46 16.68
C ASN A 101 5.29 -2.02 16.16
N LYS A 102 4.22 -1.22 16.14
CA LYS A 102 2.91 -1.62 15.58
C LYS A 102 3.00 -2.00 14.09
N ILE A 103 3.73 -1.22 13.29
CA ILE A 103 3.98 -1.55 11.88
C ILE A 103 4.72 -2.89 11.77
N GLY A 104 5.74 -3.10 12.60
CA GLY A 104 6.50 -4.35 12.65
C GLY A 104 5.64 -5.55 12.98
N GLU A 105 4.74 -5.43 13.96
CA GLU A 105 3.79 -6.50 14.34
C GLU A 105 2.84 -6.85 13.20
N ILE A 106 2.27 -5.85 12.53
CA ILE A 106 1.40 -6.06 11.38
C ILE A 106 2.14 -6.76 10.24
N VAL A 107 3.36 -6.31 9.89
CA VAL A 107 4.16 -6.93 8.83
C VAL A 107 4.51 -8.39 9.18
N ARG A 108 4.86 -8.68 10.43
CA ARG A 108 5.11 -10.06 10.90
C ARG A 108 3.87 -10.94 10.78
N SER A 109 2.71 -10.42 11.18
CA SER A 109 1.44 -11.17 11.10
C SER A 109 1.10 -11.52 9.64
N TYR A 110 1.29 -10.57 8.71
CA TYR A 110 1.12 -10.85 7.29
C TYR A 110 2.15 -11.84 6.76
N ALA A 111 3.42 -11.74 7.18
CA ALA A 111 4.48 -12.63 6.74
C ALA A 111 4.26 -14.08 7.20
N ILE A 112 3.71 -14.28 8.39
CA ILE A 112 3.35 -15.60 8.90
C ILE A 112 2.17 -16.18 8.10
N HIS A 113 1.14 -15.38 7.86
CA HIS A 113 -0.05 -15.84 7.13
C HIS A 113 0.23 -16.13 5.66
N TYR A 114 1.04 -15.27 5.03
CA TYR A 114 1.41 -15.37 3.60
C TYR A 114 2.85 -15.84 3.43
N HIS A 115 3.16 -17.03 3.87
CA HIS A 115 4.51 -17.61 3.85
C HIS A 115 5.13 -17.72 2.43
N ARG A 116 4.33 -17.64 1.37
CA ARG A 116 4.79 -17.62 -0.04
C ARG A 116 5.21 -16.24 -0.53
N ILE A 117 4.90 -15.18 0.23
CA ILE A 117 5.22 -13.80 -0.13
C ILE A 117 6.41 -13.32 0.69
N SER A 118 7.36 -12.70 0.02
CA SER A 118 8.49 -12.04 0.68
C SER A 118 8.08 -10.65 1.16
N PHE A 119 8.33 -10.37 2.44
CA PHE A 119 8.13 -9.06 3.05
C PHE A 119 9.46 -8.46 3.47
N THR A 120 9.64 -7.17 3.23
CA THR A 120 10.81 -6.43 3.72
C THR A 120 10.36 -5.10 4.31
N LEU A 121 10.73 -4.84 5.55
CA LEU A 121 10.49 -3.58 6.25
C LEU A 121 11.81 -2.88 6.52
N PHE A 122 11.95 -1.66 6.04
CA PHE A 122 13.11 -0.81 6.28
C PHE A 122 12.75 0.39 7.14
N LYS A 123 13.69 0.81 7.98
CA LYS A 123 13.69 2.13 8.60
C LYS A 123 14.67 3.03 7.83
N VAL A 124 14.25 4.24 7.49
CA VAL A 124 15.07 5.17 6.67
C VAL A 124 16.32 5.64 7.42
N ASP A 125 16.22 5.81 8.73
CA ASP A 125 17.32 6.33 9.58
C ASP A 125 18.32 5.25 10.01
N GLY A 126 18.15 4.01 9.57
CA GLY A 126 19.02 2.88 9.94
C GLY A 126 19.37 2.03 8.74
N ALA A 127 20.65 1.70 8.61
CA ALA A 127 21.16 0.80 7.57
C ALA A 127 20.66 -0.66 7.74
N THR A 128 19.83 -0.94 8.74
CA THR A 128 19.43 -2.30 9.11
C THR A 128 17.98 -2.59 8.71
N ASN A 129 17.79 -3.67 7.97
CA ASN A 129 16.45 -4.22 7.73
C ASN A 129 15.82 -4.62 9.06
N GLN A 130 14.67 -4.04 9.41
CA GLN A 130 13.94 -4.43 10.63
C GLN A 130 13.30 -5.81 10.48
N ILE A 131 12.81 -6.13 9.30
CA ILE A 131 12.20 -7.43 8.98
C ILE A 131 12.57 -7.77 7.54
N ARG A 132 12.99 -8.99 7.32
CA ARG A 132 13.15 -9.58 6.00
C ARG A 132 12.72 -11.04 6.05
N THR A 133 11.71 -11.41 5.28
CA THR A 133 11.27 -12.79 5.13
C THR A 133 11.57 -13.28 3.72
N ALA A 134 12.00 -14.52 3.59
CA ALA A 134 12.05 -15.21 2.31
C ALA A 134 10.68 -15.84 2.08
N GLY A 135 10.06 -15.58 0.94
CA GLY A 135 8.91 -16.38 0.52
C GLY A 135 9.36 -17.84 0.33
N ASN A 136 8.67 -18.80 0.94
CA ASN A 136 8.89 -20.20 0.65
C ASN A 136 8.42 -20.49 -0.77
N ILE A 137 9.35 -20.66 -1.68
CA ILE A 137 9.09 -21.27 -2.98
C ILE A 137 9.01 -22.77 -2.68
N ASP A 138 7.82 -23.36 -2.80
CA ASP A 138 7.66 -24.82 -2.70
C ASP A 138 8.61 -25.48 -3.70
N LYS A 139 9.54 -26.30 -3.23
CA LYS A 139 10.49 -27.04 -4.07
C LYS A 139 9.84 -28.16 -4.90
N GLU A 140 8.52 -28.21 -4.96
CA GLU A 140 7.76 -29.27 -5.63
C GLU A 140 7.53 -29.07 -7.14
N SER A 141 8.10 -28.02 -7.76
CA SER A 141 7.94 -27.80 -9.20
C SER A 141 9.17 -28.17 -10.05
N PHE A 142 10.06 -29.02 -9.54
CA PHE A 142 11.17 -29.63 -10.28
C PHE A 142 11.15 -31.15 -10.16
N SER A 143 10.11 -31.78 -10.70
CA SER A 143 10.08 -33.22 -11.00
C SER A 143 9.59 -33.42 -12.41
#